data_fda55cac9db95be76cde0a89ed1117ce
#
_entry.id   fda55cac9db95be76cde0a89ed1117ce
#
_cell.length_a   1.000
_cell.length_b   1.000
_cell.length_c   1.000
_cell.angle_alpha   90.00
_cell.angle_beta   90.00
_cell.angle_gamma   90.00
#
_symmetry.space_group_name_H-M   'P 1'
#
loop_
_entity.id
_entity.type
_entity.pdbx_description
1 polymer ?
#
loop_
_entity_poly.entity_id
_entity_poly.type
_entity_poly.pdbx_seq_one_letter_code
_entity_poly.pdbx_strand_id
1 'polypeptide(L)'
;MKKIKDFFNLEHIAGDGDELSQMRNIMSWLHDRIRHDGSGGFPPGAERNAIDLYKACKARKCGMNSRGLSIVLTELYLAMGWQARFVTCQSMDPGDSECHIVVVVWSRTLGKWIMMDPTYDAYVCDENGLILHPEEIRKSMIEGRKLILSDNANWNHVLMFTEKNYLMNTWQRICIF
;
A
#
# COMPACT_ATOMS: atom_id res chain seq x y z
N MET A 1 17.61 9.08 -3.14
CA MET A 1 16.27 9.63 -3.47
C MET A 1 16.22 10.21 -4.88
N LYS A 2 17.08 11.15 -5.31
CA LYS A 2 17.06 11.71 -6.67
C LYS A 2 17.08 10.62 -7.76
N LYS A 3 17.96 9.60 -7.67
CA LYS A 3 18.04 8.48 -8.62
C LYS A 3 16.70 7.73 -8.79
N ILE A 4 15.94 7.52 -7.71
CA ILE A 4 14.63 6.87 -7.76
C ILE A 4 13.62 7.78 -8.46
N LYS A 5 13.58 9.04 -8.09
CA LYS A 5 12.68 10.05 -8.67
C LYS A 5 12.84 10.15 -10.19
N ASP A 6 14.11 10.25 -10.63
CA ASP A 6 14.46 10.36 -12.05
C ASP A 6 14.18 9.04 -12.80
N PHE A 7 14.51 7.89 -12.21
CA PHE A 7 14.32 6.57 -12.83
C PHE A 7 12.87 6.26 -13.15
N PHE A 8 11.97 6.57 -12.21
CA PHE A 8 10.53 6.33 -12.38
C PHE A 8 9.79 7.50 -13.01
N ASN A 9 10.42 8.67 -13.17
CA ASN A 9 9.76 9.92 -13.57
C ASN A 9 8.57 10.26 -12.64
N LEU A 10 8.84 10.25 -11.33
CA LEU A 10 7.79 10.31 -10.30
C LEU A 10 6.94 11.58 -10.34
N GLU A 11 7.48 12.70 -10.76
CA GLU A 11 6.71 13.95 -10.90
C GLU A 11 5.60 13.80 -11.93
N HIS A 12 5.92 13.17 -13.06
CA HIS A 12 4.92 12.89 -14.09
C HIS A 12 3.84 11.88 -13.60
N ILE A 13 4.25 10.84 -12.87
CA ILE A 13 3.32 9.85 -12.29
C ILE A 13 2.41 10.50 -11.26
N ALA A 14 2.97 11.32 -10.38
CA ALA A 14 2.23 12.01 -9.34
C ALA A 14 1.20 13.01 -9.91
N GLY A 15 1.55 13.68 -11.03
CA GLY A 15 0.73 14.72 -11.63
C GLY A 15 0.71 16.02 -10.82
N ASP A 16 -0.11 16.96 -11.26
CA ASP A 16 -0.19 18.32 -10.71
C ASP A 16 -1.29 18.48 -9.64
N GLY A 17 -1.85 17.39 -9.14
CA GLY A 17 -2.88 17.39 -8.11
C GLY A 17 -2.36 17.77 -6.70
N ASP A 18 -3.28 17.79 -5.74
CA ASP A 18 -2.92 17.95 -4.33
C ASP A 18 -2.09 16.78 -3.80
N GLU A 19 -1.55 16.94 -2.57
CA GLU A 19 -0.68 15.95 -1.94
C GLU A 19 -1.32 14.55 -1.89
N LEU A 20 -2.59 14.45 -1.52
CA LEU A 20 -3.30 13.19 -1.42
C LEU A 20 -3.54 12.54 -2.78
N SER A 21 -3.85 13.34 -3.79
CA SER A 21 -3.99 12.89 -5.18
C SER A 21 -2.65 12.37 -5.71
N GLN A 22 -1.55 13.06 -5.46
CA GLN A 22 -0.22 12.62 -5.86
C GLN A 22 0.18 11.28 -5.21
N MET A 23 -0.08 11.13 -3.90
CA MET A 23 0.16 9.86 -3.19
C MET A 23 -0.66 8.71 -3.78
N ARG A 24 -1.95 8.92 -4.05
CA ARG A 24 -2.83 7.94 -4.68
C ARG A 24 -2.36 7.57 -6.08
N ASN A 25 -2.00 8.55 -6.90
CA ASN A 25 -1.53 8.31 -8.27
C ASN A 25 -0.28 7.43 -8.30
N ILE A 26 0.68 7.65 -7.39
CA ILE A 26 1.89 6.81 -7.29
C ILE A 26 1.54 5.40 -6.83
N MET A 27 0.62 5.23 -5.87
CA MET A 27 0.17 3.92 -5.40
C MET A 27 -0.51 3.14 -6.53
N SER A 28 -1.50 3.73 -7.18
CA SER A 28 -2.24 3.11 -8.30
C SER A 28 -1.31 2.78 -9.46
N TRP A 29 -0.37 3.69 -9.79
CA TRP A 29 0.64 3.41 -10.82
C TRP A 29 1.47 2.16 -10.48
N LEU A 30 1.92 1.99 -9.23
CA LEU A 30 2.68 0.80 -8.81
C LEU A 30 1.83 -0.46 -8.92
N HIS A 31 0.60 -0.42 -8.44
CA HIS A 31 -0.37 -1.52 -8.51
C HIS A 31 -0.59 -1.99 -9.94
N ASP A 32 -0.72 -1.05 -10.90
CA ASP A 32 -0.87 -1.35 -12.33
C ASP A 32 0.37 -1.97 -12.97
N ARG A 33 1.55 -1.76 -12.39
CA ARG A 33 2.82 -2.18 -12.99
C ARG A 33 3.35 -3.49 -12.48
N ILE A 34 3.03 -3.86 -11.26
CA ILE A 34 3.51 -5.07 -10.61
C ILE A 34 2.35 -5.76 -9.91
N ARG A 35 1.97 -6.94 -10.39
CA ARG A 35 0.92 -7.72 -9.77
C ARG A 35 1.34 -8.24 -8.38
N HIS A 36 0.40 -8.37 -7.49
CA HIS A 36 0.61 -9.08 -6.23
C HIS A 36 0.70 -10.60 -6.49
N ASP A 37 1.69 -11.23 -5.85
CA ASP A 37 1.88 -12.69 -5.81
C ASP A 37 2.34 -13.07 -4.41
N GLY A 38 1.39 -13.48 -3.56
CA GLY A 38 1.64 -13.80 -2.16
C GLY A 38 2.62 -14.97 -1.96
N SER A 39 2.64 -15.91 -2.90
CA SER A 39 3.54 -17.08 -2.87
C SER A 39 4.90 -16.83 -3.52
N GLY A 40 5.00 -15.82 -4.37
CA GLY A 40 6.20 -15.51 -5.17
C GLY A 40 7.37 -14.92 -4.37
N GLY A 41 7.11 -14.35 -3.20
CA GLY A 41 8.13 -13.69 -2.39
C GLY A 41 8.78 -12.49 -3.08
N PHE A 42 10.11 -12.43 -3.03
CA PHE A 42 10.92 -11.45 -3.78
C PHE A 42 11.48 -12.08 -5.06
N PRO A 43 11.59 -11.32 -6.16
CA PRO A 43 12.25 -11.81 -7.36
C PRO A 43 13.69 -12.27 -7.04
N PRO A 44 14.08 -13.50 -7.41
CA PRO A 44 15.42 -14.02 -7.09
C PRO A 44 16.54 -13.13 -7.60
N GLY A 45 17.53 -12.86 -6.76
CA GLY A 45 18.71 -12.06 -7.10
C GLY A 45 18.48 -10.55 -7.18
N ALA A 46 17.29 -10.07 -6.86
CA ALA A 46 17.04 -8.64 -6.75
C ALA A 46 17.42 -8.10 -5.37
N GLU A 47 18.09 -6.97 -5.33
CA GLU A 47 18.24 -6.22 -4.09
C GLU A 47 16.90 -5.66 -3.63
N ARG A 48 16.71 -5.53 -2.31
CA ARG A 48 15.44 -5.07 -1.72
C ARG A 48 15.32 -3.55 -1.77
N ASN A 49 15.35 -3.00 -2.97
CA ASN A 49 15.11 -1.58 -3.25
C ASN A 49 14.17 -1.43 -4.44
N ALA A 50 13.55 -0.25 -4.57
CA ALA A 50 12.51 0.00 -5.56
C ALA A 50 12.96 -0.29 -7.00
N ILE A 51 14.17 0.15 -7.37
CA ILE A 51 14.67 0.03 -8.75
C ILE A 51 14.93 -1.44 -9.11
N ASP A 52 15.63 -2.18 -8.26
CA ASP A 52 16.03 -3.55 -8.56
C ASP A 52 14.83 -4.51 -8.51
N LEU A 53 13.93 -4.33 -7.53
CA LEU A 53 12.67 -5.08 -7.46
C LEU A 53 11.81 -4.84 -8.71
N TYR A 54 11.62 -3.57 -9.09
CA TYR A 54 10.85 -3.24 -10.29
C TYR A 54 11.45 -3.83 -11.56
N LYS A 55 12.76 -3.65 -11.77
CA LYS A 55 13.48 -4.21 -12.93
C LYS A 55 13.37 -5.72 -12.99
N ALA A 56 13.55 -6.41 -11.86
CA ALA A 56 13.49 -7.86 -11.79
C ALA A 56 12.07 -8.38 -12.11
N CYS A 57 11.02 -7.75 -11.58
CA CYS A 57 9.64 -8.10 -11.91
C CYS A 57 9.34 -7.89 -13.39
N LYS A 58 9.75 -6.77 -13.96
CA LYS A 58 9.54 -6.49 -15.40
C LYS A 58 10.28 -7.48 -16.30
N ALA A 59 11.56 -7.76 -16.00
CA ALA A 59 12.37 -8.68 -16.80
C ALA A 59 11.83 -10.12 -16.74
N ARG A 60 11.36 -10.57 -15.58
CA ARG A 60 10.87 -11.94 -15.36
C ARG A 60 9.38 -12.10 -15.58
N LYS A 61 8.64 -11.00 -15.81
CA LYS A 61 7.17 -10.98 -15.91
C LYS A 61 6.51 -11.62 -14.69
N CYS A 62 7.08 -11.43 -13.48
CA CYS A 62 6.58 -11.98 -12.23
C CYS A 62 5.96 -10.89 -11.35
N GLY A 63 5.16 -11.32 -10.37
CA GLY A 63 4.69 -10.47 -9.26
C GLY A 63 5.65 -10.53 -8.08
N MET A 64 5.23 -9.90 -6.98
CA MET A 64 5.85 -10.02 -5.67
C MET A 64 4.82 -9.91 -4.55
N ASN A 65 5.20 -10.32 -3.35
CA ASN A 65 4.31 -10.27 -2.20
C ASN A 65 4.08 -8.83 -1.70
N SER A 66 3.16 -8.67 -0.75
CA SER A 66 2.81 -7.38 -0.16
C SER A 66 4.02 -6.63 0.42
N ARG A 67 5.00 -7.34 0.97
CA ARG A 67 6.24 -6.73 1.50
C ARG A 67 7.05 -6.08 0.39
N GLY A 68 7.21 -6.77 -0.74
CA GLY A 68 7.93 -6.23 -1.89
C GLY A 68 7.27 -4.98 -2.45
N LEU A 69 5.95 -5.02 -2.66
CA LEU A 69 5.17 -3.86 -3.10
C LEU A 69 5.28 -2.68 -2.12
N SER A 70 5.21 -2.96 -0.81
CA SER A 70 5.32 -1.91 0.22
C SER A 70 6.73 -1.30 0.32
N ILE A 71 7.80 -2.09 0.10
CA ILE A 71 9.17 -1.55 0.00
C ILE A 71 9.26 -0.57 -1.17
N VAL A 72 8.77 -0.98 -2.36
CA VAL A 72 8.80 -0.11 -3.53
C VAL A 72 8.02 1.17 -3.26
N LEU A 73 6.75 1.09 -2.83
CA LEU A 73 5.94 2.28 -2.58
C LEU A 73 6.56 3.21 -1.52
N THR A 74 7.11 2.65 -0.44
CA THR A 74 7.80 3.43 0.59
C THR A 74 8.94 4.26 -0.01
N GLU A 75 9.79 3.64 -0.84
CA GLU A 75 10.92 4.35 -1.46
C GLU A 75 10.47 5.39 -2.50
N LEU A 76 9.37 5.13 -3.23
CA LEU A 76 8.78 6.13 -4.14
C LEU A 76 8.30 7.36 -3.36
N TYR A 77 7.61 7.17 -2.23
CA TYR A 77 7.16 8.28 -1.38
C TYR A 77 8.33 9.05 -0.75
N LEU A 78 9.34 8.35 -0.24
CA LEU A 78 10.56 8.98 0.26
C LEU A 78 11.29 9.77 -0.82
N ALA A 79 11.28 9.30 -2.07
CA ALA A 79 11.88 10.01 -3.20
C ALA A 79 11.12 11.29 -3.58
N MET A 80 9.81 11.35 -3.31
CA MET A 80 9.00 12.56 -3.43
C MET A 80 9.16 13.54 -2.25
N GLY A 81 9.90 13.15 -1.21
CA GLY A 81 10.15 13.98 -0.03
C GLY A 81 9.11 13.84 1.08
N TRP A 82 8.23 12.84 1.00
CA TRP A 82 7.31 12.51 2.09
C TRP A 82 7.99 11.57 3.08
N GLN A 83 7.60 11.65 4.34
CA GLN A 83 7.98 10.65 5.34
C GLN A 83 7.09 9.42 5.14
N ALA A 84 7.69 8.25 4.95
CA ALA A 84 6.96 7.02 4.73
C ALA A 84 7.70 5.83 5.35
N ARG A 85 6.93 4.80 5.72
CA ARG A 85 7.43 3.50 6.17
C ARG A 85 6.40 2.42 5.88
N PHE A 86 6.82 1.19 5.70
CA PHE A 86 5.90 0.08 5.69
C PHE A 86 5.63 -0.44 7.10
N VAL A 87 4.46 -1.00 7.31
CA VAL A 87 3.98 -1.58 8.57
C VAL A 87 3.52 -3.00 8.30
N THR A 88 3.93 -3.94 9.13
CA THR A 88 3.47 -5.33 9.08
C THR A 88 2.28 -5.49 10.01
N CYS A 89 1.14 -5.85 9.44
CA CYS A 89 -0.06 -6.26 10.17
C CYS A 89 -0.02 -7.77 10.35
N GLN A 90 -0.13 -8.23 11.60
CA GLN A 90 -0.06 -9.65 11.96
C GLN A 90 -1.36 -10.14 12.59
N SER A 91 -1.61 -11.45 12.53
CA SER A 91 -2.72 -12.07 13.23
C SER A 91 -2.54 -12.03 14.76
N MET A 92 -3.66 -12.00 15.50
CA MET A 92 -3.67 -12.18 16.97
C MET A 92 -3.35 -13.61 17.37
N ASP A 93 -3.58 -14.55 16.49
CA ASP A 93 -3.27 -15.94 16.76
C ASP A 93 -1.77 -16.19 16.55
N PRO A 94 -1.00 -16.54 17.59
CA PRO A 94 0.43 -16.83 17.45
C PRO A 94 0.72 -18.04 16.54
N GLY A 95 -0.27 -18.89 16.30
CA GLY A 95 -0.17 -20.03 15.38
C GLY A 95 -0.41 -19.65 13.91
N ASP A 96 -0.93 -18.47 13.65
CA ASP A 96 -1.19 -17.95 12.30
C ASP A 96 0.00 -17.12 11.81
N SER A 97 0.72 -17.64 10.83
CA SER A 97 1.87 -16.94 10.22
C SER A 97 1.47 -15.94 9.12
N GLU A 98 0.18 -15.81 8.82
CA GLU A 98 -0.26 -14.86 7.82
C GLU A 98 -0.03 -13.42 8.28
N CYS A 99 0.45 -12.61 7.37
CA CYS A 99 0.63 -11.17 7.60
C CYS A 99 0.33 -10.38 6.33
N HIS A 100 -0.08 -9.15 6.51
CA HIS A 100 -0.23 -8.20 5.42
C HIS A 100 0.66 -6.99 5.67
N ILE A 101 1.27 -6.45 4.62
CA ILE A 101 2.15 -5.30 4.72
C ILE A 101 1.54 -4.14 3.93
N VAL A 102 1.39 -3.02 4.63
CA VAL A 102 0.89 -1.75 4.08
C VAL A 102 1.93 -0.64 4.26
N VAL A 103 1.73 0.47 3.60
CA VAL A 103 2.58 1.66 3.77
C VAL A 103 1.82 2.70 4.59
N VAL A 104 2.49 3.34 5.53
CA VAL A 104 2.01 4.56 6.15
C VAL A 104 2.87 5.74 5.70
N VAL A 105 2.23 6.82 5.32
CA VAL A 105 2.86 8.04 4.83
C VAL A 105 2.32 9.24 5.61
N TRP A 106 3.21 10.19 5.97
CA TRP A 106 2.80 11.42 6.65
C TRP A 106 2.17 12.38 5.66
N SER A 107 0.89 12.67 5.84
CA SER A 107 0.20 13.72 5.10
C SER A 107 0.32 15.06 5.85
N ARG A 108 0.92 16.05 5.20
CA ARG A 108 0.96 17.42 5.71
C ARG A 108 -0.41 18.06 5.65
N THR A 109 -1.20 17.71 4.64
CA THR A 109 -2.57 18.19 4.45
C THR A 109 -3.48 17.77 5.61
N LEU A 110 -3.37 16.51 6.08
CA LEU A 110 -4.17 15.99 7.17
C LEU A 110 -3.50 16.11 8.54
N GLY A 111 -2.20 16.46 8.58
CA GLY A 111 -1.41 16.55 9.81
C GLY A 111 -1.26 15.22 10.54
N LYS A 112 -1.28 14.08 9.81
CA LYS A 112 -1.27 12.73 10.40
C LYS A 112 -0.66 11.69 9.47
N TRP A 113 -0.33 10.53 10.01
CA TRP A 113 0.00 9.34 9.23
C TRP A 113 -1.27 8.72 8.65
N ILE A 114 -1.22 8.35 7.37
CA ILE A 114 -2.32 7.71 6.66
C ILE A 114 -1.85 6.40 6.01
N MET A 115 -2.76 5.46 5.85
CA MET A 115 -2.49 4.15 5.25
C MET A 115 -2.69 4.17 3.73
N MET A 116 -1.75 3.53 3.03
CA MET A 116 -1.81 3.24 1.60
C MET A 116 -1.44 1.77 1.37
N ASP A 117 -2.31 1.02 0.71
CA ASP A 117 -2.13 -0.40 0.45
C ASP A 117 -1.87 -0.67 -1.03
N PRO A 118 -0.61 -0.83 -1.45
CA PRO A 118 -0.28 -1.06 -2.87
C PRO A 118 -0.70 -2.44 -3.38
N THR A 119 -0.98 -3.39 -2.49
CA THR A 119 -1.43 -4.74 -2.85
C THR A 119 -2.81 -4.72 -3.49
N TYR A 120 -3.67 -3.85 -2.99
CA TYR A 120 -5.07 -3.77 -3.38
C TYR A 120 -5.48 -2.43 -4.00
N ASP A 121 -4.54 -1.52 -4.26
CA ASP A 121 -4.81 -0.13 -4.65
C ASP A 121 -5.82 0.53 -3.71
N ALA A 122 -5.60 0.35 -2.41
CA ALA A 122 -6.62 0.65 -1.42
C ALA A 122 -6.14 1.63 -0.33
N TYR A 123 -7.08 2.43 0.13
CA TYR A 123 -7.04 3.16 1.39
C TYR A 123 -8.43 3.14 2.04
N VAL A 124 -8.48 3.40 3.32
CA VAL A 124 -9.74 3.40 4.08
C VAL A 124 -9.95 4.77 4.69
N CYS A 125 -11.17 5.28 4.57
CA CYS A 125 -11.62 6.54 5.17
C CYS A 125 -12.64 6.31 6.30
N ASP A 126 -12.79 7.31 7.15
CA ASP A 126 -13.94 7.44 8.03
C ASP A 126 -15.17 7.96 7.27
N GLU A 127 -16.27 8.16 7.98
CA GLU A 127 -17.54 8.68 7.42
C GLU A 127 -17.45 10.12 6.88
N ASN A 128 -16.41 10.88 7.26
CA ASN A 128 -16.14 12.23 6.79
C ASN A 128 -15.19 12.26 5.59
N GLY A 129 -14.73 11.09 5.10
CA GLY A 129 -13.80 10.96 3.99
C GLY A 129 -12.33 11.19 4.37
N LEU A 130 -11.98 11.20 5.66
CA LEU A 130 -10.59 11.33 6.11
C LEU A 130 -9.88 9.98 6.04
N ILE A 131 -8.76 9.91 5.32
CA ILE A 131 -7.95 8.69 5.21
C ILE A 131 -7.36 8.33 6.57
N LEU A 132 -7.48 7.06 6.94
CA LEU A 132 -7.15 6.55 8.27
C LEU A 132 -5.76 5.89 8.33
N HIS A 133 -5.17 5.94 9.54
CA HIS A 133 -4.02 5.11 9.92
C HIS A 133 -4.50 3.69 10.26
N PRO A 134 -3.67 2.64 10.12
CA PRO A 134 -4.04 1.27 10.49
C PRO A 134 -4.67 1.12 11.89
N GLU A 135 -4.14 1.81 12.90
CA GLU A 135 -4.71 1.78 14.26
C GLU A 135 -6.11 2.38 14.34
N GLU A 136 -6.37 3.45 13.58
CA GLU A 136 -7.69 4.09 13.53
C GLU A 136 -8.71 3.18 12.84
N ILE A 137 -8.30 2.47 11.78
CA ILE A 137 -9.13 1.47 11.10
C ILE A 137 -9.52 0.38 12.10
N ARG A 138 -8.53 -0.20 12.79
CA ARG A 138 -8.77 -1.22 13.81
C ARG A 138 -9.70 -0.73 14.92
N LYS A 139 -9.43 0.45 15.47
CA LYS A 139 -10.30 1.06 16.51
C LYS A 139 -11.72 1.21 16.01
N SER A 140 -11.90 1.71 14.79
CA SER A 140 -13.23 1.89 14.18
C SER A 140 -13.96 0.56 13.99
N MET A 141 -13.25 -0.51 13.61
CA MET A 141 -13.84 -1.86 13.50
C MET A 141 -14.30 -2.38 14.87
N ILE A 142 -13.50 -2.22 15.93
CA ILE A 142 -13.87 -2.63 17.29
C ILE A 142 -15.08 -1.85 17.80
N GLU A 143 -15.15 -0.57 17.52
CA GLU A 143 -16.22 0.34 17.95
C GLU A 143 -17.46 0.29 17.03
N GLY A 144 -17.43 -0.50 15.96
CA GLY A 144 -18.53 -0.59 14.98
C GLY A 144 -18.77 0.71 14.21
N ARG A 145 -17.75 1.59 14.08
CA ARG A 145 -17.86 2.83 13.32
C ARG A 145 -17.81 2.55 11.83
N LYS A 146 -18.48 3.40 11.06
CA LYS A 146 -18.50 3.29 9.60
C LYS A 146 -17.12 3.55 9.03
N LEU A 147 -16.69 2.67 8.14
CA LEU A 147 -15.49 2.77 7.34
C LEU A 147 -15.88 2.82 5.86
N ILE A 148 -15.09 3.49 5.04
CA ILE A 148 -15.32 3.64 3.61
C ILE A 148 -14.04 3.22 2.88
N LEU A 149 -14.15 2.19 2.05
CA LEU A 149 -13.05 1.73 1.21
C LEU A 149 -12.95 2.61 -0.04
N SER A 150 -11.74 2.85 -0.53
CA SER A 150 -11.52 3.53 -1.81
C SER A 150 -12.19 2.78 -2.98
N ASP A 151 -12.76 3.52 -3.93
CA ASP A 151 -13.55 2.96 -5.04
C ASP A 151 -12.73 2.05 -5.98
N ASN A 152 -11.42 2.29 -6.07
CA ASN A 152 -10.52 1.54 -6.97
C ASN A 152 -9.98 0.25 -6.35
N ALA A 153 -10.32 -0.06 -5.10
CA ALA A 153 -9.76 -1.20 -4.40
C ALA A 153 -10.01 -2.52 -5.15
N ASN A 154 -8.92 -3.16 -5.57
CA ASN A 154 -8.98 -4.38 -6.35
C ASN A 154 -7.75 -5.27 -6.14
N TRP A 155 -7.86 -6.55 -6.48
CA TRP A 155 -6.73 -7.46 -6.54
C TRP A 155 -6.35 -7.76 -7.98
N ASN A 156 -5.21 -7.24 -8.42
CA ASN A 156 -4.63 -7.49 -9.75
C ASN A 156 -5.61 -7.24 -10.92
N HIS A 157 -6.54 -6.30 -10.79
CA HIS A 157 -7.61 -6.02 -11.76
C HIS A 157 -8.57 -7.20 -12.06
N VAL A 158 -8.49 -8.28 -11.28
CA VAL A 158 -9.32 -9.48 -11.44
C VAL A 158 -10.51 -9.47 -10.50
N LEU A 159 -10.31 -8.97 -9.27
CA LEU A 159 -11.32 -8.96 -8.22
C LEU A 159 -11.43 -7.57 -7.60
N MET A 160 -12.58 -6.91 -7.81
CA MET A 160 -12.92 -5.69 -7.10
C MET A 160 -13.35 -6.02 -5.68
N PHE A 161 -12.87 -5.23 -4.70
CA PHE A 161 -13.24 -5.40 -3.32
C PHE A 161 -14.44 -4.54 -2.95
N THR A 162 -15.35 -5.14 -2.18
CA THR A 162 -16.28 -4.39 -1.35
C THR A 162 -15.61 -4.07 -0.01
N GLU A 163 -16.07 -3.02 0.67
CA GLU A 163 -15.61 -2.67 2.01
C GLU A 163 -15.60 -3.89 2.94
N LYS A 164 -16.72 -4.63 2.98
CA LYS A 164 -16.85 -5.83 3.80
C LYS A 164 -15.76 -6.87 3.49
N ASN A 165 -15.54 -7.18 2.22
CA ASN A 165 -14.58 -8.21 1.83
C ASN A 165 -13.13 -7.78 2.13
N TYR A 166 -12.79 -6.51 1.89
CA TYR A 166 -11.47 -5.97 2.20
C TYR A 166 -11.21 -6.00 3.70
N LEU A 167 -12.14 -5.47 4.50
CA LEU A 167 -12.00 -5.43 5.95
C LEU A 167 -11.97 -6.82 6.58
N MET A 168 -12.82 -7.75 6.13
CA MET A 168 -12.85 -9.12 6.67
C MET A 168 -11.60 -9.91 6.29
N ASN A 169 -11.15 -9.84 5.05
CA ASN A 169 -10.03 -10.65 4.59
C ASN A 169 -8.67 -10.09 5.00
N THR A 170 -8.57 -8.76 5.15
CA THR A 170 -7.30 -8.09 5.41
C THR A 170 -7.16 -7.68 6.87
N TRP A 171 -8.24 -7.21 7.52
CA TRP A 171 -8.13 -6.54 8.82
C TRP A 171 -8.67 -7.34 10.00
N GLN A 172 -9.71 -8.16 9.83
CA GLN A 172 -10.21 -8.99 10.93
C GLN A 172 -9.24 -10.11 11.33
N ARG A 173 -8.47 -10.60 10.34
CA ARG A 173 -7.50 -11.68 10.57
C ARG A 173 -6.13 -11.19 10.99
N ILE A 174 -5.73 -9.98 10.61
CA ILE A 174 -4.32 -9.61 10.47
C ILE A 174 -3.95 -8.33 11.23
N CYS A 175 -4.78 -7.75 12.09
CA CYS A 175 -4.42 -6.48 12.73
C CYS A 175 -4.29 -6.51 14.23
N ILE A 176 -3.07 -6.84 14.66
CA ILE A 176 -2.53 -6.38 15.95
C ILE A 176 -1.24 -5.61 15.69
N PHE A 177 -1.12 -4.54 16.38
CA PHE A 177 0.12 -3.79 16.55
C PHE A 177 0.63 -4.01 17.96
#